data_2aa21c7216b7d95481a95533bb15488a
#
_entry.id   2aa21c7216b7d95481a95533bb15488a
#
_cell.length_a   1.000
_cell.length_b   1.000
_cell.length_c   1.000
_cell.angle_alpha   90.00
_cell.angle_beta   90.00
_cell.angle_gamma   90.00
#
_symmetry.space_group_name_H-M   'P 1'
#
loop_
_entity.id
_entity.type
_entity.pdbx_description
1 polymer ?
#
loop_
_entity_poly.entity_id
_entity_poly.type
_entity_poly.pdbx_seq_one_letter_code
_entity_poly.pdbx_strand_id
1 'polypeptide(L)'
;MKMKQLLTLASTVVALCGSATAAGAQNHDDPNAITARVHGTFVDQAGGLGVLAGDMTVVRFEVRNGAVMAIGAILGALADSAGNVLGSVDQELALPIANVASTCNQLRMDLGAADAEVLTTLVRFDPEVAGFDSRDGTTPKALAVLCAAGKLLRDSHTSDALAAALNEVTAAMAAK
;
A
#
# COMPACT_ATOMS: atom_id res chain seq x y z
N MET A 1 13.48 -2.56 74.68
CA MET A 1 13.97 -1.87 73.48
C MET A 1 13.88 -2.84 72.36
N LYS A 2 12.84 -2.68 71.46
CA LYS A 2 12.62 -3.53 70.28
C LYS A 2 12.85 -2.70 69.00
N MET A 3 13.93 -2.99 68.33
CA MET A 3 14.30 -2.37 67.04
C MET A 3 13.47 -2.99 65.88
N LYS A 4 12.61 -2.17 65.26
CA LYS A 4 11.87 -2.54 64.06
C LYS A 4 12.77 -2.33 62.85
N GLN A 5 13.08 -3.39 62.13
CA GLN A 5 13.72 -3.31 60.83
C GLN A 5 12.66 -2.98 59.76
N LEU A 6 12.88 -1.86 59.05
CA LEU A 6 12.16 -1.53 57.81
C LEU A 6 12.78 -2.29 56.65
N LEU A 7 12.01 -3.18 56.05
CA LEU A 7 12.34 -3.79 54.74
C LEU A 7 11.92 -2.84 53.62
N THR A 8 12.88 -2.28 52.93
CA THR A 8 12.67 -1.48 51.72
C THR A 8 12.60 -2.45 50.52
N LEU A 9 11.41 -2.61 49.93
CA LEU A 9 11.20 -3.31 48.65
C LEU A 9 11.56 -2.35 47.51
N ALA A 10 12.66 -2.64 46.83
CA ALA A 10 13.03 -1.97 45.60
C ALA A 10 12.25 -2.62 44.43
N SER A 11 11.25 -1.92 43.90
CA SER A 11 10.56 -2.28 42.69
C SER A 11 11.39 -1.92 41.47
N THR A 12 11.96 -2.93 40.84
CA THR A 12 12.66 -2.76 39.56
C THR A 12 11.62 -2.73 38.45
N VAL A 13 11.37 -1.54 37.90
CA VAL A 13 10.56 -1.36 36.69
C VAL A 13 11.44 -1.71 35.49
N VAL A 14 11.23 -2.86 34.88
CA VAL A 14 11.83 -3.22 33.57
C VAL A 14 11.03 -2.50 32.48
N ALA A 15 11.60 -1.42 31.94
CA ALA A 15 11.09 -0.75 30.78
C ALA A 15 11.39 -1.63 29.54
N LEU A 16 10.39 -2.35 29.03
CA LEU A 16 10.42 -2.96 27.72
C LEU A 16 10.34 -1.84 26.66
N CYS A 17 11.50 -1.39 26.18
CA CYS A 17 11.59 -0.62 24.95
C CYS A 17 11.22 -1.53 23.79
N GLY A 18 9.93 -1.57 23.43
CA GLY A 18 9.46 -2.12 22.17
C GLY A 18 10.02 -1.26 21.05
N SER A 19 10.97 -1.82 20.29
CA SER A 19 11.43 -1.23 19.02
C SER A 19 10.27 -1.28 18.06
N ALA A 20 9.49 -0.18 17.99
CA ALA A 20 8.62 0.06 16.86
C ALA A 20 9.54 0.22 15.64
N THR A 21 9.64 -0.81 14.80
CA THR A 21 10.16 -0.66 13.46
C THR A 21 9.24 0.35 12.77
N ALA A 22 9.70 1.59 12.64
CA ALA A 22 9.08 2.57 11.81
C ALA A 22 9.01 1.96 10.39
N ALA A 23 7.80 1.62 9.95
CA ALA A 23 7.53 1.41 8.53
C ALA A 23 8.00 2.69 7.83
N GLY A 24 9.12 2.58 7.10
CA GLY A 24 9.73 3.74 6.46
C GLY A 24 8.68 4.40 5.58
N ALA A 25 8.45 5.68 5.80
CA ALA A 25 7.67 6.50 4.90
C ALA A 25 8.30 6.36 3.50
N GLN A 26 7.64 5.60 2.63
CA GLN A 26 8.10 5.44 1.25
C GLN A 26 7.82 6.77 0.57
N ASN A 27 8.90 7.44 0.16
CA ASN A 27 8.82 8.69 -0.56
C ASN A 27 8.00 8.47 -1.83
N HIS A 28 6.92 9.19 -1.96
CA HIS A 28 6.03 9.22 -3.13
C HIS A 28 6.75 9.64 -4.42
N ASP A 29 7.93 10.23 -4.29
CA ASP A 29 8.79 10.67 -5.39
C ASP A 29 9.83 9.62 -5.83
N ASP A 30 9.74 8.35 -5.40
CA ASP A 30 10.65 7.32 -5.88
C ASP A 30 10.33 7.00 -7.35
N PRO A 31 11.22 7.33 -8.30
CA PRO A 31 10.99 7.10 -9.73
C PRO A 31 10.87 5.60 -10.07
N ASN A 32 11.24 4.72 -9.13
CA ASN A 32 11.13 3.28 -9.27
C ASN A 32 9.91 2.71 -8.54
N ALA A 33 8.99 3.52 -8.04
CA ALA A 33 7.77 3.04 -7.38
C ALA A 33 6.63 2.79 -8.35
N ILE A 34 5.84 1.75 -8.08
CA ILE A 34 4.54 1.55 -8.73
C ILE A 34 3.53 2.40 -7.97
N THR A 35 2.95 3.39 -8.62
CA THR A 35 2.02 4.33 -7.99
C THR A 35 0.66 4.35 -8.67
N ALA A 36 -0.36 4.72 -7.92
CA ALA A 36 -1.70 5.00 -8.42
C ALA A 36 -2.26 6.24 -7.71
N ARG A 37 -3.01 7.07 -8.43
CA ARG A 37 -3.96 7.95 -7.76
C ARG A 37 -5.15 7.12 -7.34
N VAL A 38 -5.67 7.39 -6.15
CA VAL A 38 -6.83 6.66 -5.63
C VAL A 38 -7.91 7.65 -5.21
N HIS A 39 -9.13 7.34 -5.64
CA HIS A 39 -10.32 8.08 -5.28
C HIS A 39 -11.33 7.14 -4.67
N GLY A 40 -12.12 7.66 -3.76
CA GLY A 40 -13.20 6.90 -3.17
C GLY A 40 -14.28 7.82 -2.62
N THR A 41 -15.44 7.26 -2.37
CA THR A 41 -16.58 7.97 -1.83
C THR A 41 -17.10 7.30 -0.56
N PHE A 42 -17.70 8.05 0.32
CA PHE A 42 -18.33 7.55 1.54
C PHE A 42 -19.54 8.41 1.90
N VAL A 43 -20.43 7.87 2.72
CA VAL A 43 -21.55 8.64 3.26
C VAL A 43 -21.09 9.28 4.56
N ASP A 44 -21.14 10.60 4.64
CA ASP A 44 -20.78 11.36 5.83
C ASP A 44 -21.89 11.36 6.89
N GLN A 45 -21.62 11.95 8.06
CA GLN A 45 -22.60 11.99 9.16
C GLN A 45 -23.86 12.82 8.85
N ALA A 46 -23.78 13.71 7.87
CA ALA A 46 -24.93 14.51 7.41
C ALA A 46 -25.76 13.76 6.33
N GLY A 47 -25.31 12.57 5.90
CA GLY A 47 -25.92 11.80 4.83
C GLY A 47 -25.53 12.26 3.43
N GLY A 48 -24.53 13.15 3.31
CA GLY A 48 -23.95 13.60 2.04
C GLY A 48 -22.84 12.66 1.57
N LEU A 49 -22.38 12.86 0.32
CA LEU A 49 -21.26 12.11 -0.23
C LEU A 49 -19.95 12.87 0.05
N GLY A 50 -19.16 12.32 0.96
CA GLY A 50 -17.78 12.73 1.16
C GLY A 50 -16.85 12.02 0.17
N VAL A 51 -15.63 12.53 0.04
CA VAL A 51 -14.63 12.01 -0.88
C VAL A 51 -13.32 11.70 -0.17
N LEU A 52 -12.64 10.65 -0.65
CA LEU A 52 -11.24 10.38 -0.38
C LEU A 52 -10.47 10.65 -1.66
N ALA A 53 -9.37 11.37 -1.54
CA ALA A 53 -8.40 11.54 -2.61
C ALA A 53 -6.99 11.34 -2.05
N GLY A 54 -6.15 10.60 -2.76
CA GLY A 54 -4.79 10.31 -2.33
C GLY A 54 -3.98 9.60 -3.40
N ASP A 55 -2.76 9.29 -3.02
CA ASP A 55 -1.81 8.55 -3.82
C ASP A 55 -1.45 7.26 -3.10
N MET A 56 -1.44 6.15 -3.82
CA MET A 56 -1.07 4.83 -3.32
C MET A 56 0.27 4.43 -3.93
N THR A 57 1.20 3.98 -3.07
CA THR A 57 2.44 3.35 -3.50
C THR A 57 2.33 1.85 -3.24
N VAL A 58 2.36 1.05 -4.29
CA VAL A 58 2.27 -0.41 -4.19
C VAL A 58 3.58 -0.97 -3.67
N VAL A 59 3.50 -1.78 -2.61
CA VAL A 59 4.67 -2.38 -1.94
C VAL A 59 4.79 -3.88 -2.17
N ARG A 60 3.67 -4.58 -2.36
CA ARG A 60 3.64 -6.03 -2.60
C ARG A 60 2.31 -6.48 -3.22
N PHE A 61 2.30 -7.73 -3.65
CA PHE A 61 1.12 -8.40 -4.20
C PHE A 61 0.82 -9.67 -3.43
N GLU A 62 -0.45 -9.91 -3.14
CA GLU A 62 -0.93 -11.09 -2.41
C GLU A 62 -2.12 -11.71 -3.14
N VAL A 63 -2.28 -13.03 -3.00
CA VAL A 63 -3.51 -13.68 -3.46
C VAL A 63 -4.49 -13.81 -2.30
N ARG A 64 -5.67 -13.22 -2.46
CA ARG A 64 -6.77 -13.32 -1.48
C ARG A 64 -8.03 -13.78 -2.21
N ASN A 65 -8.63 -14.87 -1.76
CA ASN A 65 -9.83 -15.47 -2.37
C ASN A 65 -9.71 -15.71 -3.89
N GLY A 66 -8.53 -16.09 -4.36
CA GLY A 66 -8.26 -16.36 -5.77
C GLY A 66 -8.01 -15.11 -6.64
N ALA A 67 -8.15 -13.91 -6.09
CA ALA A 67 -7.82 -12.66 -6.76
C ALA A 67 -6.44 -12.13 -6.31
N VAL A 68 -5.69 -11.53 -7.23
CA VAL A 68 -4.45 -10.83 -6.89
C VAL A 68 -4.81 -9.44 -6.36
N MET A 69 -4.28 -9.11 -5.20
CA MET A 69 -4.43 -7.82 -4.55
C MET A 69 -3.12 -7.04 -4.62
N ALA A 70 -3.19 -5.78 -5.03
CA ALA A 70 -2.12 -4.81 -4.85
C ALA A 70 -2.21 -4.26 -3.42
N ILE A 71 -1.16 -4.47 -2.64
CA ILE A 71 -1.05 -3.96 -1.27
C ILE A 71 -0.11 -2.76 -1.29
N GLY A 72 -0.56 -1.64 -0.79
CA GLY A 72 0.23 -0.41 -0.81
C GLY A 72 -0.10 0.54 0.32
N ALA A 73 0.79 1.50 0.55
CA ALA A 73 0.56 2.62 1.45
C ALA A 73 -0.21 3.72 0.71
N ILE A 74 -1.32 4.16 1.28
CA ILE A 74 -2.06 5.33 0.79
C ILE A 74 -1.72 6.55 1.64
N LEU A 75 -1.40 7.65 0.98
CA LEU A 75 -1.27 8.99 1.56
C LEU A 75 -2.34 9.89 0.93
N GLY A 76 -3.22 10.45 1.75
CA GLY A 76 -4.33 11.23 1.23
C GLY A 76 -5.12 11.97 2.30
N ALA A 77 -6.33 12.37 1.94
CA ALA A 77 -7.24 13.04 2.86
C ALA A 77 -8.70 12.62 2.60
N LEU A 78 -9.48 12.60 3.66
CA LEU A 78 -10.92 12.50 3.64
C LEU A 78 -11.54 13.91 3.78
N ALA A 79 -12.53 14.22 2.95
CA ALA A 79 -13.31 15.45 3.05
C ALA A 79 -14.81 15.12 3.04
N ASP A 80 -15.60 15.81 3.86
CA ASP A 80 -17.04 15.66 3.90
C ASP A 80 -17.73 16.24 2.64
N SER A 81 -19.03 16.10 2.55
CA SER A 81 -19.83 16.62 1.43
C SER A 81 -19.85 18.15 1.33
N ALA A 82 -19.46 18.86 2.37
CA ALA A 82 -19.27 20.32 2.38
C ALA A 82 -17.84 20.75 2.02
N GLY A 83 -16.92 19.78 1.81
CA GLY A 83 -15.53 20.02 1.47
C GLY A 83 -14.60 20.24 2.68
N ASN A 84 -15.08 20.01 3.91
CA ASN A 84 -14.23 20.11 5.09
C ASN A 84 -13.35 18.86 5.22
N VAL A 85 -12.07 19.04 5.46
CA VAL A 85 -11.13 17.93 5.70
C VAL A 85 -11.43 17.28 7.05
N LEU A 86 -11.77 15.99 7.02
CA LEU A 86 -12.05 15.18 8.21
C LEU A 86 -10.79 14.57 8.82
N GLY A 87 -9.78 14.30 7.99
CA GLY A 87 -8.51 13.75 8.45
C GLY A 87 -7.54 13.41 7.31
N SER A 88 -6.27 13.32 7.67
CA SER A 88 -5.23 12.79 6.79
C SER A 88 -5.21 11.28 6.87
N VAL A 89 -4.99 10.63 5.74
CA VAL A 89 -4.90 9.18 5.60
C VAL A 89 -3.45 8.79 5.40
N ASP A 90 -2.96 7.88 6.24
CA ASP A 90 -1.66 7.22 6.12
C ASP A 90 -1.85 5.78 6.62
N GLN A 91 -2.19 4.88 5.71
CA GLN A 91 -2.45 3.47 6.06
C GLN A 91 -2.20 2.53 4.89
N GLU A 92 -2.10 1.22 5.19
CA GLU A 92 -2.05 0.19 4.16
C GLU A 92 -3.45 -0.07 3.58
N LEU A 93 -3.51 -0.15 2.24
CA LEU A 93 -4.71 -0.45 1.48
C LEU A 93 -4.47 -1.66 0.59
N ALA A 94 -5.50 -2.47 0.39
CA ALA A 94 -5.50 -3.62 -0.51
C ALA A 94 -6.56 -3.42 -1.59
N LEU A 95 -6.16 -3.29 -2.86
CA LEU A 95 -7.06 -3.17 -4.00
C LEU A 95 -6.93 -4.37 -4.92
N PRO A 96 -8.03 -4.95 -5.43
CA PRO A 96 -7.98 -6.06 -6.36
C PRO A 96 -7.42 -5.61 -7.72
N ILE A 97 -6.64 -6.48 -8.36
CA ILE A 97 -6.17 -6.26 -9.72
C ILE A 97 -7.17 -6.89 -10.68
N ALA A 98 -7.74 -6.06 -11.57
CA ALA A 98 -8.67 -6.51 -12.60
C ALA A 98 -7.94 -6.93 -13.88
N ASN A 99 -6.85 -6.23 -14.22
CA ASN A 99 -6.07 -6.52 -15.42
C ASN A 99 -4.61 -6.06 -15.24
N VAL A 100 -3.68 -6.71 -15.95
CA VAL A 100 -2.26 -6.33 -15.96
C VAL A 100 -1.76 -6.36 -17.39
N ALA A 101 -1.08 -5.30 -17.79
CA ALA A 101 -0.33 -5.21 -19.04
C ALA A 101 1.11 -4.78 -18.76
N SER A 102 2.07 -5.43 -19.41
CA SER A 102 3.48 -5.10 -19.27
C SER A 102 4.19 -5.13 -20.60
N THR A 103 5.08 -4.17 -20.77
CA THR A 103 6.12 -4.13 -21.78
C THR A 103 7.49 -4.13 -21.10
N CYS A 104 8.58 -4.12 -21.86
CA CYS A 104 9.92 -4.00 -21.23
C CYS A 104 10.16 -2.66 -20.53
N ASN A 105 9.34 -1.65 -20.81
CA ASN A 105 9.54 -0.28 -20.31
C ASN A 105 8.38 0.22 -19.45
N GLN A 106 7.27 -0.53 -19.40
CA GLN A 106 6.05 -0.08 -18.74
C GLN A 106 5.33 -1.26 -18.07
N LEU A 107 4.86 -1.03 -16.88
CA LEU A 107 3.88 -1.87 -16.19
C LEU A 107 2.61 -1.04 -15.97
N ARG A 108 1.48 -1.58 -16.34
CA ARG A 108 0.15 -1.00 -16.10
C ARG A 108 -0.74 -2.05 -15.46
N MET A 109 -1.43 -1.67 -14.41
CA MET A 109 -2.40 -2.51 -13.72
C MET A 109 -3.70 -1.73 -13.57
N ASP A 110 -4.81 -2.32 -14.01
CA ASP A 110 -6.12 -1.78 -13.75
C ASP A 110 -6.57 -2.34 -12.38
N LEU A 111 -6.70 -1.45 -11.40
CA LEU A 111 -7.20 -1.76 -10.06
C LEU A 111 -8.73 -1.75 -10.10
N GLY A 112 -9.35 -2.76 -9.54
CA GLY A 112 -10.80 -2.86 -9.44
C GLY A 112 -11.36 -2.04 -8.28
N ALA A 113 -12.68 -1.78 -8.34
CA ALA A 113 -13.38 -1.18 -7.22
C ALA A 113 -13.32 -2.06 -5.97
N ALA A 114 -13.24 -1.44 -4.80
CA ALA A 114 -13.22 -2.12 -3.52
C ALA A 114 -13.85 -1.26 -2.42
N ASP A 115 -14.41 -1.91 -1.41
CA ASP A 115 -14.81 -1.24 -0.18
C ASP A 115 -13.75 -1.52 0.89
N ALA A 116 -13.24 -0.47 1.55
CA ALA A 116 -12.28 -0.59 2.64
C ALA A 116 -12.54 0.44 3.73
N GLU A 117 -12.15 0.08 4.96
CA GLU A 117 -12.24 1.00 6.09
C GLU A 117 -11.02 1.93 6.11
N VAL A 118 -11.29 3.24 6.12
CA VAL A 118 -10.28 4.29 6.19
C VAL A 118 -10.65 5.24 7.33
N LEU A 119 -9.79 5.39 8.33
CA LEU A 119 -10.05 6.20 9.53
C LEU A 119 -11.43 5.92 10.15
N THR A 120 -11.82 4.65 10.29
CA THR A 120 -13.14 4.22 10.80
C THR A 120 -14.34 4.52 9.89
N THR A 121 -14.10 4.95 8.67
CA THR A 121 -15.12 5.25 7.66
C THR A 121 -15.05 4.21 6.55
N LEU A 122 -16.18 3.60 6.19
CA LEU A 122 -16.24 2.71 5.03
C LEU A 122 -16.21 3.54 3.76
N VAL A 123 -15.13 3.41 3.00
CA VAL A 123 -14.89 4.11 1.74
C VAL A 123 -15.03 3.12 0.59
N ARG A 124 -15.79 3.50 -0.43
CA ARG A 124 -15.87 2.79 -1.69
C ARG A 124 -14.86 3.40 -2.66
N PHE A 125 -13.84 2.64 -3.00
CA PHE A 125 -12.82 3.02 -3.96
C PHE A 125 -13.30 2.80 -5.39
N ASP A 126 -13.02 3.77 -6.24
CA ASP A 126 -13.27 3.68 -7.68
C ASP A 126 -12.20 2.83 -8.37
N PRO A 127 -12.49 2.24 -9.56
CA PRO A 127 -11.46 1.61 -10.37
C PRO A 127 -10.41 2.64 -10.80
N GLU A 128 -9.14 2.29 -10.61
CA GLU A 128 -8.01 3.20 -10.88
C GLU A 128 -6.90 2.47 -11.65
N VAL A 129 -5.91 3.22 -12.10
CA VAL A 129 -4.76 2.67 -12.80
C VAL A 129 -3.51 2.88 -11.97
N ALA A 130 -2.88 1.78 -11.58
CA ALA A 130 -1.53 1.77 -11.04
C ALA A 130 -0.52 1.50 -12.16
N GLY A 131 0.63 2.13 -12.10
CA GLY A 131 1.62 1.92 -13.13
C GLY A 131 3.03 2.33 -12.76
N PHE A 132 3.92 1.92 -13.64
CA PHE A 132 5.33 2.29 -13.65
C PHE A 132 5.75 2.50 -15.10
N ASP A 133 6.40 3.62 -15.38
CA ASP A 133 7.07 3.91 -16.63
C ASP A 133 8.57 4.03 -16.39
N SER A 134 9.37 3.34 -17.19
CA SER A 134 10.83 3.46 -17.10
C SER A 134 11.27 4.88 -17.46
N ARG A 135 12.10 5.45 -16.61
CA ARG A 135 12.68 6.78 -16.76
C ARG A 135 14.21 6.69 -16.63
N ASP A 136 14.88 7.79 -16.86
CA ASP A 136 16.29 7.91 -16.54
C ASP A 136 16.55 7.53 -15.08
N GLY A 137 17.42 6.57 -14.85
CA GLY A 137 17.70 6.00 -13.52
C GLY A 137 17.07 4.65 -13.24
N THR A 138 16.15 4.15 -14.10
CA THR A 138 15.65 2.77 -13.98
C THR A 138 16.79 1.78 -14.21
N THR A 139 16.97 0.84 -13.28
CA THR A 139 18.07 -0.11 -13.37
C THR A 139 17.86 -1.11 -14.51
N PRO A 140 18.94 -1.56 -15.19
CA PRO A 140 18.85 -2.60 -16.23
C PRO A 140 18.21 -3.90 -15.70
N LYS A 141 18.39 -4.21 -14.43
CA LYS A 141 17.77 -5.34 -13.75
C LYS A 141 16.25 -5.21 -13.69
N ALA A 142 15.73 -4.04 -13.32
CA ALA A 142 14.30 -3.78 -13.29
C ALA A 142 13.67 -3.92 -14.68
N LEU A 143 14.32 -3.39 -15.73
CA LEU A 143 13.88 -3.55 -17.12
C LEU A 143 13.88 -5.02 -17.57
N ALA A 144 14.90 -5.79 -17.22
CA ALA A 144 14.96 -7.22 -17.54
C ALA A 144 13.82 -7.99 -16.88
N VAL A 145 13.50 -7.66 -15.61
CA VAL A 145 12.39 -8.28 -14.86
C VAL A 145 11.04 -7.87 -15.45
N LEU A 146 10.86 -6.61 -15.86
CA LEU A 146 9.65 -6.16 -16.57
C LEU A 146 9.44 -6.94 -17.88
N CYS A 147 10.50 -7.13 -18.67
CA CYS A 147 10.44 -7.94 -19.88
C CYS A 147 10.06 -9.39 -19.59
N ALA A 148 10.63 -10.00 -18.54
CA ALA A 148 10.31 -11.35 -18.12
C ALA A 148 8.87 -11.46 -17.63
N ALA A 149 8.43 -10.52 -16.77
CA ALA A 149 7.07 -10.43 -16.28
C ALA A 149 6.07 -10.30 -17.43
N GLY A 150 6.35 -9.49 -18.45
CA GLY A 150 5.50 -9.35 -19.62
C GLY A 150 5.30 -10.67 -20.41
N LYS A 151 6.27 -11.59 -20.36
CA LYS A 151 6.10 -12.95 -20.91
C LYS A 151 5.26 -13.82 -19.96
N LEU A 152 5.58 -13.82 -18.66
CA LEU A 152 4.84 -14.57 -17.65
C LEU A 152 3.37 -14.16 -17.60
N LEU A 153 3.05 -12.86 -17.74
CA LEU A 153 1.69 -12.35 -17.76
C LEU A 153 0.88 -12.90 -18.97
N ARG A 154 1.53 -13.09 -20.11
CA ARG A 154 0.88 -13.72 -21.28
C ARG A 154 0.69 -15.22 -21.12
N ASP A 155 1.58 -15.86 -20.37
CA ASP A 155 1.65 -17.32 -20.23
C ASP A 155 1.05 -17.83 -18.92
N SER A 156 0.85 -16.94 -17.91
CA SER A 156 0.36 -17.34 -16.60
C SER A 156 -1.16 -17.38 -16.52
N HIS A 157 -1.66 -18.52 -16.12
CA HIS A 157 -3.09 -18.78 -15.96
C HIS A 157 -3.50 -18.88 -14.47
N THR A 158 -2.61 -18.55 -13.53
CA THR A 158 -2.89 -18.61 -12.08
C THR A 158 -2.56 -17.32 -11.38
N SER A 159 -3.39 -16.96 -10.39
CA SER A 159 -3.21 -15.78 -9.55
C SER A 159 -1.87 -15.81 -8.78
N ASP A 160 -1.44 -16.99 -8.33
CA ASP A 160 -0.18 -17.14 -7.58
C ASP A 160 1.04 -16.84 -8.45
N ALA A 161 1.07 -17.32 -9.70
CA ALA A 161 2.16 -17.04 -10.63
C ALA A 161 2.21 -15.54 -10.99
N LEU A 162 1.05 -14.91 -11.14
CA LEU A 162 0.95 -13.48 -11.39
C LEU A 162 1.47 -12.67 -10.20
N ALA A 163 1.01 -12.98 -8.99
CA ALA A 163 1.46 -12.30 -7.78
C ALA A 163 2.98 -12.44 -7.56
N ALA A 164 3.53 -13.65 -7.78
CA ALA A 164 4.97 -13.90 -7.70
C ALA A 164 5.76 -13.05 -8.70
N ALA A 165 5.35 -13.01 -9.98
CA ALA A 165 6.01 -12.21 -11.01
C ALA A 165 5.97 -10.71 -10.70
N LEU A 166 4.84 -10.20 -10.21
CA LEU A 166 4.70 -8.80 -9.83
C LEU A 166 5.56 -8.45 -8.60
N ASN A 167 5.69 -9.35 -7.62
CA ASN A 167 6.58 -9.17 -6.48
C ASN A 167 8.07 -9.16 -6.89
N GLU A 168 8.46 -9.96 -7.89
CA GLU A 168 9.82 -9.89 -8.45
C GLU A 168 10.11 -8.52 -9.08
N VAL A 169 9.14 -7.95 -9.81
CA VAL A 169 9.25 -6.59 -10.37
C VAL A 169 9.45 -5.58 -9.26
N THR A 170 8.57 -5.59 -8.24
CA THR A 170 8.65 -4.66 -7.11
C THR A 170 9.99 -4.76 -6.38
N ALA A 171 10.47 -5.98 -6.11
CA ALA A 171 11.77 -6.21 -5.48
C ALA A 171 12.95 -5.73 -6.34
N ALA A 172 12.87 -5.90 -7.67
CA ALA A 172 13.91 -5.43 -8.59
C ALA A 172 13.96 -3.90 -8.67
N MET A 173 12.80 -3.23 -8.54
CA MET A 173 12.68 -1.77 -8.52
C MET A 173 13.20 -1.19 -7.21
N ALA A 174 12.98 -1.85 -6.07
CA ALA A 174 13.48 -1.44 -4.76
C ALA A 174 15.00 -1.64 -4.59
N ALA A 175 15.63 -2.50 -5.39
CA ALA A 175 17.06 -2.75 -5.35
C ALA A 175 17.84 -1.61 -6.03
N LYS A 176 18.42 -0.72 -5.21
CA LYS A 176 19.31 0.38 -5.64
C LYS A 176 20.73 -0.12 -5.99
#